data_a52a0f303b79cd9534517bbf3019314e
#
_entry.id   a52a0f303b79cd9534517bbf3019314e
#
_cell.length_a   1.000
_cell.length_b   1.000
_cell.length_c   1.000
_cell.angle_alpha   90.00
_cell.angle_beta   90.00
_cell.angle_gamma   90.00
#
_symmetry.space_group_name_H-M   'P 1'
#
loop_
_entity.id
_entity.type
_entity.pdbx_description
1 polymer ?
#
loop_
_entity_poly.entity_id
_entity_poly.type
_entity_poly.pdbx_seq_one_letter_code
_entity_poly.pdbx_strand_id
1 'polypeptide(L)'
;MSQYRAYPAYKDSGIEWIGQVPEHWQVKRLKHLISQCQNGVWGDDPLEDGSDTLCIRVADFDRDNNVVIYNPSTYRQITKEHQDSRLVSKGDILLEKSGGGAQTLVGANVRYLGEEPAVCSNFVAVIKPSKMAESAWLNYLMASMYALKINLRSIKQSTGIQNLDSEQYLDEGVAAPSLDEQATIAAALDRETARIDALVEKKTRFIELLKEKRQALITHAVTKGLDPNVNMKDSGVEWIGQVPEHWAIPALKFLLSTPITDGPHETPVPAEPQDGIVFISAEAVSSGRINFSKAWGYISRADHKRYSRKYKPQQGDIYMVKSGATTGITAMVEDNREFNIWSPLAAIRA
;
A
#
# COMPACT_ATOMS: atom_id res chain seq x y z
N MET A 1 -15.25 -16.18 16.85
CA MET A 1 -15.82 -17.50 16.55
C MET A 1 -16.56 -17.40 15.23
N SER A 2 -16.41 -18.40 14.34
CA SER A 2 -17.06 -18.41 13.02
C SER A 2 -18.57 -18.37 13.16
N GLN A 3 -19.25 -17.48 12.41
CA GLN A 3 -20.73 -17.46 12.32
C GLN A 3 -21.28 -18.65 11.53
N TYR A 4 -20.39 -19.39 10.86
CA TYR A 4 -20.76 -20.47 9.95
C TYR A 4 -20.77 -21.81 10.68
N ARG A 5 -21.79 -22.60 10.37
CA ARG A 5 -21.95 -23.94 10.92
C ARG A 5 -20.95 -24.89 10.25
N ALA A 6 -20.24 -25.67 11.05
CA ALA A 6 -19.38 -26.72 10.49
C ALA A 6 -20.22 -27.76 9.69
N TYR A 7 -19.64 -28.30 8.66
CA TYR A 7 -20.28 -29.40 7.92
C TYR A 7 -20.26 -30.68 8.78
N PRO A 8 -21.26 -31.55 8.58
CA PRO A 8 -21.41 -32.76 9.41
C PRO A 8 -20.29 -33.79 9.19
N ALA A 9 -19.68 -33.83 8.01
CA ALA A 9 -18.61 -34.77 7.66
C ALA A 9 -17.65 -34.17 6.65
N TYR A 10 -16.40 -34.60 6.72
CA TYR A 10 -15.30 -34.18 5.86
C TYR A 10 -14.57 -35.39 5.30
N LYS A 11 -13.96 -35.23 4.14
CA LYS A 11 -13.06 -36.17 3.49
C LYS A 11 -11.75 -35.50 3.07
N ASP A 12 -10.70 -36.29 2.93
CA ASP A 12 -9.47 -35.81 2.31
C ASP A 12 -9.71 -35.51 0.82
N SER A 13 -9.32 -34.32 0.39
CA SER A 13 -9.41 -33.91 -1.01
C SER A 13 -8.36 -34.57 -1.90
N GLY A 14 -7.30 -35.13 -1.34
CA GLY A 14 -6.11 -35.58 -2.07
C GLY A 14 -5.31 -34.43 -2.70
N ILE A 15 -5.59 -33.17 -2.31
CA ILE A 15 -4.92 -31.96 -2.81
C ILE A 15 -4.25 -31.28 -1.64
N GLU A 16 -2.92 -31.24 -1.67
CA GLU A 16 -2.09 -30.75 -0.56
C GLU A 16 -2.48 -29.36 -0.06
N TRP A 17 -2.72 -28.41 -0.96
CA TRP A 17 -3.03 -27.03 -0.59
C TRP A 17 -4.45 -26.82 -0.06
N ILE A 18 -5.37 -27.79 -0.26
CA ILE A 18 -6.75 -27.76 0.22
C ILE A 18 -6.93 -28.58 1.52
N GLY A 19 -6.33 -29.78 1.59
CA GLY A 19 -6.50 -30.70 2.70
C GLY A 19 -7.90 -31.31 2.74
N GLN A 20 -8.62 -31.15 3.85
CA GLN A 20 -9.95 -31.71 4.03
C GLN A 20 -11.04 -30.80 3.46
N VAL A 21 -12.05 -31.40 2.83
CA VAL A 21 -13.22 -30.74 2.27
C VAL A 21 -14.51 -31.41 2.77
N PRO A 22 -15.67 -30.72 2.78
CA PRO A 22 -16.94 -31.34 3.07
C PRO A 22 -17.15 -32.59 2.22
N GLU A 23 -17.71 -33.66 2.81
CA GLU A 23 -17.79 -34.96 2.16
C GLU A 23 -18.50 -34.94 0.79
N HIS A 24 -19.52 -34.11 0.63
CA HIS A 24 -20.30 -33.97 -0.59
C HIS A 24 -19.63 -33.15 -1.69
N TRP A 25 -18.54 -32.39 -1.39
CA TRP A 25 -17.83 -31.62 -2.40
C TRP A 25 -17.11 -32.52 -3.38
N GLN A 26 -17.05 -32.08 -4.64
CA GLN A 26 -16.38 -32.81 -5.71
C GLN A 26 -14.97 -32.28 -5.94
N VAL A 27 -14.01 -33.18 -5.95
CA VAL A 27 -12.63 -32.85 -6.37
C VAL A 27 -12.57 -32.90 -7.89
N LYS A 28 -12.09 -31.84 -8.51
CA LYS A 28 -12.02 -31.65 -9.96
C LYS A 28 -10.71 -30.99 -10.37
N ARG A 29 -10.45 -30.91 -11.67
CA ARG A 29 -9.44 -29.98 -12.22
C ARG A 29 -10.10 -28.64 -12.51
N LEU A 30 -9.37 -27.52 -12.33
CA LEU A 30 -9.87 -26.17 -12.58
C LEU A 30 -10.45 -26.03 -14.00
N LYS A 31 -9.81 -26.65 -15.00
CA LYS A 31 -10.29 -26.67 -16.39
C LYS A 31 -11.75 -27.15 -16.57
N HIS A 32 -12.26 -28.01 -15.68
CA HIS A 32 -13.64 -28.50 -15.75
C HIS A 32 -14.67 -27.46 -15.28
N LEU A 33 -14.22 -26.43 -14.57
CA LEU A 33 -15.06 -25.31 -14.13
C LEU A 33 -15.08 -24.16 -15.16
N ILE A 34 -14.38 -24.30 -16.25
CA ILE A 34 -14.16 -23.28 -17.27
C ILE A 34 -14.66 -23.81 -18.61
N SER A 35 -15.42 -23.00 -19.32
CA SER A 35 -15.90 -23.33 -20.69
C SER A 35 -14.94 -22.85 -21.76
N GLN A 36 -14.22 -21.76 -21.50
CA GLN A 36 -13.26 -21.15 -22.42
C GLN A 36 -12.14 -20.44 -21.65
N CYS A 37 -10.91 -20.57 -22.15
CA CYS A 37 -9.76 -19.75 -21.75
C CYS A 37 -9.06 -19.28 -23.03
N GLN A 38 -9.09 -17.98 -23.31
CA GLN A 38 -8.58 -17.44 -24.57
C GLN A 38 -7.78 -16.17 -24.33
N ASN A 39 -6.61 -16.04 -24.98
CA ASN A 39 -5.81 -14.84 -24.92
C ASN A 39 -6.55 -13.63 -25.51
N GLY A 40 -6.34 -12.48 -24.89
CA GLY A 40 -6.81 -11.21 -25.40
C GLY A 40 -6.12 -10.75 -26.69
N VAL A 41 -6.46 -9.55 -27.10
CA VAL A 41 -5.91 -8.89 -28.28
C VAL A 41 -5.61 -7.42 -27.95
N TRP A 42 -4.50 -6.91 -28.49
CA TRP A 42 -4.15 -5.50 -28.25
C TRP A 42 -4.76 -4.56 -29.29
N GLY A 43 -4.90 -5.02 -30.55
CA GLY A 43 -5.41 -4.21 -31.67
C GLY A 43 -4.46 -3.09 -32.09
N ASP A 44 -4.99 -2.18 -32.91
CA ASP A 44 -4.26 -1.00 -33.41
C ASP A 44 -4.57 0.25 -32.57
N ASP A 45 -3.92 1.38 -32.85
CA ASP A 45 -4.15 2.64 -32.16
C ASP A 45 -5.61 3.13 -32.35
N PRO A 46 -6.20 3.77 -31.34
CA PRO A 46 -7.59 4.20 -31.38
C PRO A 46 -7.80 5.24 -32.50
N LEU A 47 -8.96 5.19 -33.14
CA LEU A 47 -9.38 6.18 -34.14
C LEU A 47 -10.07 7.39 -33.51
N GLU A 48 -10.52 7.29 -32.24
CA GLU A 48 -11.24 8.35 -31.51
C GLU A 48 -12.57 8.80 -32.20
N ASP A 49 -13.12 7.95 -33.05
CA ASP A 49 -14.36 8.23 -33.78
C ASP A 49 -15.61 7.56 -33.18
N GLY A 50 -15.44 6.92 -32.01
CA GLY A 50 -16.49 6.18 -31.32
C GLY A 50 -16.64 4.72 -31.75
N SER A 51 -15.84 4.23 -32.70
CA SER A 51 -15.80 2.82 -33.13
C SER A 51 -14.84 1.95 -32.32
N ASP A 52 -14.01 2.58 -31.48
CA ASP A 52 -13.02 1.90 -30.68
C ASP A 52 -13.63 1.03 -29.59
N THR A 53 -12.97 -0.06 -29.28
CA THR A 53 -13.42 -1.03 -28.27
C THR A 53 -12.61 -0.86 -26.98
N LEU A 54 -13.27 -0.92 -25.84
CA LEU A 54 -12.62 -0.92 -24.53
C LEU A 54 -11.67 -2.12 -24.41
N CYS A 55 -10.42 -1.88 -24.04
CA CYS A 55 -9.37 -2.89 -23.91
C CYS A 55 -8.82 -2.92 -22.47
N ILE A 56 -9.19 -3.94 -21.70
CA ILE A 56 -8.79 -4.13 -20.31
C ILE A 56 -7.34 -4.61 -20.23
N ARG A 57 -6.52 -3.92 -19.46
CA ARG A 57 -5.09 -4.24 -19.24
C ARG A 57 -4.88 -4.76 -17.82
N VAL A 58 -3.71 -5.34 -17.57
CA VAL A 58 -3.27 -5.72 -16.21
C VAL A 58 -3.27 -4.51 -15.25
N ALA A 59 -3.00 -3.31 -15.75
CA ALA A 59 -3.05 -2.07 -14.97
C ALA A 59 -4.46 -1.69 -14.49
N ASP A 60 -5.49 -2.24 -15.14
CA ASP A 60 -6.88 -2.00 -14.79
C ASP A 60 -7.44 -3.05 -13.79
N PHE A 61 -6.57 -3.88 -13.22
CA PHE A 61 -6.91 -4.87 -12.20
C PHE A 61 -6.90 -4.24 -10.80
N ASP A 62 -8.05 -4.15 -10.16
CA ASP A 62 -8.16 -3.96 -8.72
C ASP A 62 -7.92 -5.31 -8.04
N ARG A 63 -6.67 -5.54 -7.64
CA ARG A 63 -6.23 -6.82 -7.05
C ARG A 63 -6.73 -7.01 -5.62
N ASP A 64 -7.07 -5.93 -4.93
CA ASP A 64 -7.59 -5.99 -3.55
C ASP A 64 -9.03 -6.46 -3.54
N ASN A 65 -9.83 -5.99 -4.50
CA ASN A 65 -11.24 -6.36 -4.66
C ASN A 65 -11.47 -7.50 -5.68
N ASN A 66 -10.44 -7.95 -6.39
CA ASN A 66 -10.50 -8.96 -7.45
C ASN A 66 -11.51 -8.63 -8.56
N VAL A 67 -11.60 -7.36 -8.94
CA VAL A 67 -12.46 -6.85 -10.02
C VAL A 67 -11.68 -5.92 -10.95
N VAL A 68 -12.22 -5.66 -12.12
CA VAL A 68 -11.71 -4.57 -12.97
C VAL A 68 -12.09 -3.23 -12.32
N ILE A 69 -11.19 -2.24 -12.36
CA ILE A 69 -11.47 -0.89 -11.84
C ILE A 69 -12.75 -0.31 -12.48
N TYR A 70 -13.38 0.62 -11.76
CA TYR A 70 -14.68 1.18 -12.17
C TYR A 70 -14.68 1.85 -13.55
N ASN A 71 -13.61 2.57 -13.92
CA ASN A 71 -13.50 3.31 -15.18
C ASN A 71 -12.18 2.99 -15.91
N PRO A 72 -12.04 1.81 -16.51
CA PRO A 72 -10.92 1.56 -17.41
C PRO A 72 -11.04 2.46 -18.65
N SER A 73 -9.94 3.04 -19.08
CA SER A 73 -9.96 4.14 -20.07
C SER A 73 -9.13 3.87 -21.34
N THR A 74 -8.69 2.63 -21.54
CA THR A 74 -7.91 2.30 -22.72
C THR A 74 -8.84 1.77 -23.81
N TYR A 75 -8.92 2.48 -24.93
CA TYR A 75 -9.65 2.08 -26.12
C TYR A 75 -8.68 1.72 -27.24
N ARG A 76 -9.05 0.75 -28.05
CA ARG A 76 -8.23 0.26 -29.17
C ARG A 76 -9.10 -0.03 -30.39
N GLN A 77 -8.55 0.11 -31.57
CA GLN A 77 -9.17 -0.35 -32.79
C GLN A 77 -9.07 -1.88 -32.87
N ILE A 78 -10.18 -2.57 -32.75
CA ILE A 78 -10.25 -4.02 -32.76
C ILE A 78 -11.06 -4.47 -33.98
N THR A 79 -10.50 -5.38 -34.77
CA THR A 79 -11.22 -5.93 -35.94
C THR A 79 -12.48 -6.67 -35.49
N LYS A 80 -13.52 -6.65 -36.32
CA LYS A 80 -14.78 -7.30 -35.97
C LYS A 80 -14.64 -8.81 -35.69
N GLU A 81 -13.77 -9.49 -36.41
CA GLU A 81 -13.43 -10.90 -36.15
C GLU A 81 -12.89 -11.12 -34.72
N HIS A 82 -12.00 -10.22 -34.26
CA HIS A 82 -11.49 -10.28 -32.91
C HIS A 82 -12.51 -9.83 -31.86
N GLN A 83 -13.38 -8.86 -32.19
CA GLN A 83 -14.51 -8.51 -31.32
C GLN A 83 -15.42 -9.73 -31.10
N ASP A 84 -15.84 -10.40 -32.19
CA ASP A 84 -16.74 -11.52 -32.09
C ASP A 84 -16.17 -12.74 -31.36
N SER A 85 -14.86 -12.96 -31.45
CA SER A 85 -14.19 -14.14 -30.86
C SER A 85 -13.60 -13.92 -29.47
N ARG A 86 -13.29 -12.64 -29.07
CA ARG A 86 -12.53 -12.33 -27.86
C ARG A 86 -13.24 -11.36 -26.92
N LEU A 87 -14.56 -11.25 -27.09
CA LEU A 87 -15.38 -10.37 -26.28
C LEU A 87 -15.37 -10.80 -24.81
N VAL A 88 -15.13 -9.84 -23.95
CA VAL A 88 -15.29 -9.92 -22.50
C VAL A 88 -16.69 -9.45 -22.16
N SER A 89 -17.42 -10.23 -21.42
CA SER A 89 -18.79 -9.94 -20.96
C SER A 89 -18.84 -9.88 -19.44
N LYS A 90 -19.85 -9.21 -18.91
CA LYS A 90 -20.10 -9.17 -17.47
C LYS A 90 -20.13 -10.58 -16.88
N GLY A 91 -19.32 -10.79 -15.84
CA GLY A 91 -19.15 -12.08 -15.18
C GLY A 91 -17.96 -12.89 -15.70
N ASP A 92 -17.34 -12.54 -16.82
CA ASP A 92 -16.10 -13.19 -17.25
C ASP A 92 -14.95 -12.85 -16.28
N ILE A 93 -13.99 -13.76 -16.18
CA ILE A 93 -12.80 -13.60 -15.34
C ILE A 93 -11.61 -13.32 -16.26
N LEU A 94 -10.83 -12.32 -15.91
CA LEU A 94 -9.60 -11.94 -16.60
C LEU A 94 -8.41 -12.46 -15.81
N LEU A 95 -7.55 -13.24 -16.45
CA LEU A 95 -6.37 -13.85 -15.87
C LEU A 95 -5.11 -13.21 -16.46
N GLU A 96 -4.25 -12.65 -15.61
CA GLU A 96 -2.93 -12.17 -16.02
C GLU A 96 -2.04 -13.34 -16.45
N LYS A 97 -1.61 -13.33 -17.72
CA LYS A 97 -0.77 -14.39 -18.30
C LYS A 97 0.68 -14.00 -18.47
N SER A 98 0.95 -12.73 -18.64
CA SER A 98 2.30 -12.23 -18.87
C SER A 98 2.50 -10.93 -18.12
N GLY A 99 3.70 -10.71 -17.63
CA GLY A 99 4.04 -9.53 -16.85
C GLY A 99 4.82 -9.92 -15.62
N GLY A 100 4.37 -9.43 -14.46
CA GLY A 100 5.01 -9.71 -13.19
C GLY A 100 6.42 -9.13 -13.08
N GLY A 101 7.11 -9.47 -12.01
CA GLY A 101 8.46 -9.02 -11.72
C GLY A 101 8.96 -9.68 -10.44
N ALA A 102 10.09 -9.21 -9.92
CA ALA A 102 10.70 -9.77 -8.72
C ALA A 102 9.78 -9.73 -7.48
N GLN A 103 8.85 -8.77 -7.44
CA GLN A 103 7.96 -8.56 -6.28
C GLN A 103 6.50 -8.96 -6.55
N THR A 104 6.09 -9.11 -7.80
CA THR A 104 4.70 -9.37 -8.17
C THR A 104 4.64 -10.56 -9.12
N LEU A 105 3.99 -11.63 -8.71
CA LEU A 105 3.82 -12.81 -9.55
C LEU A 105 2.74 -12.59 -10.61
N VAL A 106 2.91 -13.18 -11.78
CA VAL A 106 1.86 -13.32 -12.79
C VAL A 106 0.83 -14.34 -12.35
N GLY A 107 -0.41 -14.22 -12.85
CA GLY A 107 -1.50 -15.15 -12.52
C GLY A 107 -2.57 -14.54 -11.61
N ALA A 108 -2.54 -13.24 -11.37
CA ALA A 108 -3.65 -12.54 -10.73
C ALA A 108 -4.89 -12.61 -11.61
N ASN A 109 -6.05 -12.64 -10.97
CA ASN A 109 -7.34 -12.67 -11.67
C ASN A 109 -8.29 -11.60 -11.13
N VAL A 110 -9.16 -11.11 -12.00
CA VAL A 110 -10.23 -10.17 -11.67
C VAL A 110 -11.49 -10.51 -12.43
N ARG A 111 -12.65 -10.20 -11.87
CA ARG A 111 -13.94 -10.35 -12.53
C ARG A 111 -14.34 -9.06 -13.24
N TYR A 112 -14.82 -9.16 -14.46
CA TYR A 112 -15.38 -8.03 -15.18
C TYR A 112 -16.85 -7.83 -14.79
N LEU A 113 -17.16 -6.63 -14.28
CA LEU A 113 -18.52 -6.25 -13.85
C LEU A 113 -19.13 -5.14 -14.72
N GLY A 114 -18.37 -4.62 -15.69
CA GLY A 114 -18.86 -3.60 -16.63
C GLY A 114 -19.99 -4.11 -17.53
N GLU A 115 -20.83 -3.20 -17.96
CA GLU A 115 -21.89 -3.48 -18.93
C GLU A 115 -21.42 -3.28 -20.38
N GLU A 116 -20.37 -2.47 -20.58
CA GLU A 116 -19.78 -2.19 -21.87
C GLU A 116 -19.03 -3.42 -22.39
N PRO A 117 -19.29 -3.86 -23.63
CA PRO A 117 -18.49 -4.90 -24.26
C PRO A 117 -17.01 -4.49 -24.34
N ALA A 118 -16.12 -5.38 -23.92
CA ALA A 118 -14.69 -5.12 -23.89
C ALA A 118 -13.89 -6.26 -24.52
N VAL A 119 -12.64 -6.00 -24.83
CA VAL A 119 -11.61 -7.02 -25.01
C VAL A 119 -10.58 -6.90 -23.90
N CYS A 120 -9.66 -7.83 -23.78
CA CYS A 120 -8.50 -7.65 -22.92
C CYS A 120 -7.20 -7.68 -23.72
N SER A 121 -6.14 -7.09 -23.16
CA SER A 121 -4.83 -7.07 -23.80
C SER A 121 -4.25 -8.48 -23.98
N ASN A 122 -3.26 -8.61 -24.85
CA ASN A 122 -2.56 -9.88 -25.11
C ASN A 122 -1.77 -10.43 -23.90
N PHE A 123 -1.59 -9.64 -22.84
CA PHE A 123 -1.02 -10.10 -21.56
C PHE A 123 -2.04 -10.74 -20.62
N VAL A 124 -3.30 -10.74 -21.01
CA VAL A 124 -4.45 -11.22 -20.24
C VAL A 124 -5.18 -12.29 -21.03
N ALA A 125 -5.74 -13.28 -20.34
CA ALA A 125 -6.69 -14.22 -20.93
C ALA A 125 -8.10 -14.03 -20.37
N VAL A 126 -9.10 -14.17 -21.22
CA VAL A 126 -10.51 -14.25 -20.84
C VAL A 126 -10.81 -15.69 -20.42
N ILE A 127 -11.35 -15.85 -19.24
CA ILE A 127 -11.88 -17.12 -18.72
C ILE A 127 -13.40 -17.00 -18.62
N LYS A 128 -14.10 -17.85 -19.35
CA LYS A 128 -15.55 -17.98 -19.24
C LYS A 128 -15.89 -19.15 -18.31
N PRO A 129 -16.63 -18.92 -17.21
CA PRO A 129 -17.10 -20.00 -16.35
C PRO A 129 -17.92 -21.04 -17.14
N SER A 130 -17.81 -22.30 -16.76
CA SER A 130 -18.68 -23.35 -17.29
C SER A 130 -20.02 -23.34 -16.56
N LYS A 131 -20.99 -24.16 -17.07
CA LYS A 131 -22.28 -24.36 -16.39
C LYS A 131 -22.15 -24.98 -14.97
N MET A 132 -20.95 -25.41 -14.56
CA MET A 132 -20.68 -26.00 -13.25
C MET A 132 -20.04 -25.01 -12.27
N ALA A 133 -19.82 -23.76 -12.68
CA ALA A 133 -19.16 -22.76 -11.86
C ALA A 133 -19.95 -21.45 -11.84
N GLU A 134 -20.25 -20.99 -10.63
CA GLU A 134 -20.74 -19.64 -10.41
C GLU A 134 -19.55 -18.67 -10.53
N SER A 135 -19.73 -17.56 -11.27
CA SER A 135 -18.66 -16.66 -11.66
C SER A 135 -17.93 -16.01 -10.47
N ALA A 136 -18.67 -15.50 -9.49
CA ALA A 136 -18.07 -14.83 -8.33
C ALA A 136 -17.29 -15.83 -7.47
N TRP A 137 -17.86 -17.01 -7.24
CA TRP A 137 -17.19 -18.08 -6.52
C TRP A 137 -15.90 -18.54 -7.22
N LEU A 138 -15.95 -18.73 -8.54
CA LEU A 138 -14.77 -19.12 -9.32
C LEU A 138 -13.67 -18.04 -9.24
N ASN A 139 -14.06 -16.77 -9.30
CA ASN A 139 -13.12 -15.65 -9.12
C ASN A 139 -12.44 -15.69 -7.74
N TYR A 140 -13.20 -15.93 -6.66
CA TYR A 140 -12.65 -16.08 -5.32
C TYR A 140 -11.75 -17.31 -5.18
N LEU A 141 -12.13 -18.44 -5.78
CA LEU A 141 -11.30 -19.64 -5.82
C LEU A 141 -9.94 -19.34 -6.46
N MET A 142 -9.94 -18.73 -7.65
CA MET A 142 -8.70 -18.37 -8.36
C MET A 142 -7.88 -17.33 -7.59
N ALA A 143 -8.53 -16.35 -6.97
CA ALA A 143 -7.85 -15.37 -6.10
C ALA A 143 -7.19 -16.03 -4.88
N SER A 144 -7.84 -17.04 -4.28
CA SER A 144 -7.22 -17.81 -3.19
C SER A 144 -6.02 -18.64 -3.68
N MET A 145 -6.09 -19.23 -4.86
CA MET A 145 -4.96 -19.94 -5.49
C MET A 145 -3.78 -18.98 -5.72
N TYR A 146 -4.04 -17.75 -6.16
CA TYR A 146 -3.01 -16.72 -6.33
C TYR A 146 -2.39 -16.31 -4.99
N ALA A 147 -3.20 -16.05 -3.96
CA ALA A 147 -2.75 -15.68 -2.62
C ALA A 147 -1.89 -16.78 -1.98
N LEU A 148 -2.23 -18.05 -2.21
CA LEU A 148 -1.46 -19.21 -1.76
C LEU A 148 -0.28 -19.56 -2.68
N LYS A 149 -0.07 -18.77 -3.75
CA LYS A 149 1.02 -18.95 -4.72
C LYS A 149 0.99 -20.30 -5.46
N ILE A 150 -0.18 -20.89 -5.66
CA ILE A 150 -0.33 -22.14 -6.41
C ILE A 150 0.10 -21.95 -7.87
N ASN A 151 -0.10 -20.75 -8.41
CA ASN A 151 0.35 -20.34 -9.74
C ASN A 151 1.87 -20.45 -9.97
N LEU A 152 2.70 -20.46 -8.92
CA LEU A 152 4.16 -20.58 -9.04
C LEU A 152 4.59 -21.84 -9.83
N ARG A 153 3.86 -22.94 -9.67
CA ARG A 153 4.15 -24.21 -10.37
C ARG A 153 4.01 -24.09 -11.89
N SER A 154 3.21 -23.13 -12.34
CA SER A 154 2.90 -22.91 -13.75
C SER A 154 3.58 -21.66 -14.34
N ILE A 155 4.49 -21.01 -13.60
CA ILE A 155 5.21 -19.85 -14.09
C ILE A 155 6.49 -20.29 -14.82
N LYS A 156 6.62 -19.81 -16.05
CA LYS A 156 7.84 -19.89 -16.86
C LYS A 156 8.45 -18.48 -16.93
N GLN A 157 9.70 -18.33 -16.53
CA GLN A 157 10.40 -17.06 -16.58
C GLN A 157 11.51 -17.11 -17.63
N SER A 158 11.49 -16.17 -18.57
CA SER A 158 12.55 -15.91 -19.52
C SER A 158 12.84 -14.42 -19.57
N THR A 159 14.12 -14.01 -19.51
CA THR A 159 14.56 -12.61 -19.71
C THR A 159 13.76 -11.53 -18.97
N GLY A 160 13.43 -11.76 -17.70
CA GLY A 160 12.80 -10.74 -16.83
C GLY A 160 11.27 -10.69 -16.85
N ILE A 161 10.62 -11.31 -17.83
CA ILE A 161 9.16 -11.40 -17.91
C ILE A 161 8.70 -12.78 -17.47
N GLN A 162 7.70 -12.83 -16.59
CA GLN A 162 7.03 -14.06 -16.20
C GLN A 162 5.88 -14.34 -17.16
N ASN A 163 5.71 -15.62 -17.51
CA ASN A 163 4.58 -16.11 -18.30
C ASN A 163 3.92 -17.27 -17.57
N LEU A 164 2.60 -17.23 -17.45
CA LEU A 164 1.81 -18.31 -16.88
C LEU A 164 1.50 -19.34 -17.96
N ASP A 165 1.92 -20.58 -17.74
CA ASP A 165 1.45 -21.73 -18.52
C ASP A 165 0.00 -22.01 -18.13
N SER A 166 -0.94 -21.53 -18.95
CA SER A 166 -2.37 -21.66 -18.62
C SER A 166 -2.86 -23.09 -18.66
N GLU A 167 -2.29 -23.98 -19.47
CA GLU A 167 -2.70 -25.39 -19.50
C GLU A 167 -2.33 -26.09 -18.20
N GLN A 168 -1.10 -25.89 -17.73
CA GLN A 168 -0.65 -26.42 -16.45
C GLN A 168 -1.44 -25.80 -15.28
N TYR A 169 -1.68 -24.49 -15.30
CA TYR A 169 -2.45 -23.80 -14.25
C TYR A 169 -3.89 -24.30 -14.20
N LEU A 170 -4.55 -24.49 -15.33
CA LEU A 170 -5.92 -25.00 -15.42
C LEU A 170 -6.02 -26.50 -15.09
N ASP A 171 -4.92 -27.23 -15.06
CA ASP A 171 -4.87 -28.62 -14.62
C ASP A 171 -4.71 -28.77 -13.09
N GLU A 172 -4.58 -27.67 -12.34
CA GLU A 172 -4.54 -27.73 -10.88
C GLU A 172 -5.83 -28.31 -10.29
N GLY A 173 -5.65 -29.10 -9.22
CA GLY A 173 -6.76 -29.69 -8.48
C GLY A 173 -7.51 -28.68 -7.64
N VAL A 174 -8.82 -28.72 -7.65
CA VAL A 174 -9.72 -27.85 -6.88
C VAL A 174 -10.89 -28.65 -6.30
N ALA A 175 -11.50 -28.13 -5.24
CA ALA A 175 -12.71 -28.69 -4.66
C ALA A 175 -13.90 -27.79 -5.00
N ALA A 176 -14.97 -28.36 -5.55
CA ALA A 176 -16.14 -27.63 -6.01
C ALA A 176 -17.42 -28.08 -5.29
N PRO A 177 -18.11 -27.17 -4.58
CA PRO A 177 -19.46 -27.40 -4.05
C PRO A 177 -20.51 -27.44 -5.15
N SER A 178 -21.77 -27.65 -4.81
CA SER A 178 -22.91 -27.46 -5.70
C SER A 178 -23.04 -25.98 -6.14
N LEU A 179 -23.70 -25.69 -7.25
CA LEU A 179 -23.91 -24.32 -7.73
C LEU A 179 -24.61 -23.42 -6.68
N ASP A 180 -25.63 -23.95 -6.00
CA ASP A 180 -26.34 -23.20 -4.96
C ASP A 180 -25.44 -22.85 -3.78
N GLU A 181 -24.56 -23.78 -3.43
CA GLU A 181 -23.57 -23.56 -2.36
C GLU A 181 -22.46 -22.61 -2.82
N GLN A 182 -22.00 -22.69 -4.06
CA GLN A 182 -21.08 -21.72 -4.65
C GLN A 182 -21.66 -20.30 -4.58
N ALA A 183 -22.89 -20.10 -5.00
CA ALA A 183 -23.58 -18.82 -4.92
C ALA A 183 -23.70 -18.31 -3.46
N THR A 184 -24.03 -19.22 -2.54
CA THR A 184 -24.11 -18.89 -1.10
C THR A 184 -22.76 -18.47 -0.53
N ILE A 185 -21.68 -19.18 -0.88
CA ILE A 185 -20.32 -18.86 -0.47
C ILE A 185 -19.89 -17.50 -1.05
N ALA A 186 -20.13 -17.28 -2.35
CA ALA A 186 -19.79 -16.01 -3.00
C ALA A 186 -20.51 -14.83 -2.35
N ALA A 187 -21.84 -14.94 -2.16
CA ALA A 187 -22.62 -13.89 -1.49
C ALA A 187 -22.16 -13.62 -0.03
N ALA A 188 -21.72 -14.67 0.68
CA ALA A 188 -21.15 -14.51 2.01
C ALA A 188 -19.80 -13.78 1.96
N LEU A 189 -18.94 -14.11 1.02
CA LEU A 189 -17.65 -13.45 0.83
C LEU A 189 -17.85 -11.99 0.39
N ASP A 190 -18.70 -11.71 -0.59
CA ASP A 190 -19.01 -10.35 -1.04
C ASP A 190 -19.47 -9.47 0.14
N ARG A 191 -20.34 -10.00 1.01
CA ARG A 191 -20.82 -9.27 2.19
C ARG A 191 -19.70 -9.00 3.22
N GLU A 192 -18.88 -10.02 3.52
CA GLU A 192 -17.85 -9.87 4.55
C GLU A 192 -16.66 -9.03 4.05
N THR A 193 -16.26 -9.14 2.77
CA THR A 193 -15.22 -8.28 2.18
C THR A 193 -15.70 -6.83 2.15
N ALA A 194 -16.91 -6.54 1.65
CA ALA A 194 -17.47 -5.19 1.67
C ALA A 194 -17.54 -4.59 3.10
N ARG A 195 -17.84 -5.43 4.10
CA ARG A 195 -17.83 -5.00 5.50
C ARG A 195 -16.44 -4.66 6.00
N ILE A 196 -15.42 -5.43 5.58
CA ILE A 196 -14.02 -5.17 5.94
C ILE A 196 -13.56 -3.87 5.28
N ASP A 197 -13.87 -3.66 4.01
CA ASP A 197 -13.48 -2.45 3.27
C ASP A 197 -14.10 -1.19 3.87
N ALA A 198 -15.39 -1.23 4.17
CA ALA A 198 -16.08 -0.14 4.88
C ALA A 198 -15.48 0.15 6.27
N LEU A 199 -14.98 -0.89 6.96
CA LEU A 199 -14.31 -0.71 8.25
C LEU A 199 -12.92 -0.11 8.08
N VAL A 200 -12.16 -0.51 7.06
CA VAL A 200 -10.85 0.06 6.71
C VAL A 200 -11.01 1.55 6.39
N GLU A 201 -11.96 1.92 5.53
CA GLU A 201 -12.24 3.31 5.17
C GLU A 201 -12.58 4.17 6.42
N LYS A 202 -13.51 3.69 7.27
CA LYS A 202 -13.87 4.39 8.51
C LYS A 202 -12.69 4.56 9.46
N LYS A 203 -11.84 3.54 9.60
CA LYS A 203 -10.64 3.62 10.46
C LYS A 203 -9.60 4.58 9.90
N THR A 204 -9.38 4.58 8.60
CA THR A 204 -8.48 5.53 7.92
C THR A 204 -8.95 6.96 8.16
N ARG A 205 -10.23 7.24 7.93
CA ARG A 205 -10.82 8.56 8.22
C ARG A 205 -10.72 8.95 9.69
N PHE A 206 -10.93 8.00 10.59
CA PHE A 206 -10.80 8.25 12.04
C PHE A 206 -9.35 8.61 12.42
N ILE A 207 -8.35 7.93 11.85
CA ILE A 207 -6.93 8.25 12.06
C ILE A 207 -6.61 9.67 11.59
N GLU A 208 -7.13 10.10 10.44
CA GLU A 208 -6.95 11.47 9.93
C GLU A 208 -7.54 12.49 10.92
N LEU A 209 -8.79 12.28 11.35
CA LEU A 209 -9.45 13.18 12.32
C LEU A 209 -8.70 13.23 13.67
N LEU A 210 -8.12 12.12 14.12
CA LEU A 210 -7.29 12.11 15.33
C LEU A 210 -6.00 12.91 15.15
N LYS A 211 -5.38 12.86 13.97
CA LYS A 211 -4.19 13.67 13.65
C LYS A 211 -4.56 15.16 13.63
N GLU A 212 -5.66 15.54 13.00
CA GLU A 212 -6.17 16.91 13.00
C GLU A 212 -6.47 17.40 14.42
N LYS A 213 -7.18 16.61 15.21
CA LYS A 213 -7.50 16.95 16.61
C LYS A 213 -6.24 17.10 17.46
N ARG A 214 -5.27 16.19 17.30
CA ARG A 214 -3.98 16.29 17.99
C ARG A 214 -3.29 17.61 17.66
N GLN A 215 -3.22 17.98 16.38
CA GLN A 215 -2.60 19.22 15.96
C GLN A 215 -3.35 20.45 16.50
N ALA A 216 -4.68 20.46 16.43
CA ALA A 216 -5.50 21.53 16.96
C ALA A 216 -5.32 21.72 18.48
N LEU A 217 -5.26 20.62 19.24
CA LEU A 217 -5.01 20.66 20.68
C LEU A 217 -3.63 21.23 21.01
N ILE A 218 -2.59 20.80 20.30
CA ILE A 218 -1.22 21.34 20.49
C ILE A 218 -1.20 22.84 20.16
N THR A 219 -1.71 23.22 19.00
CA THR A 219 -1.76 24.63 18.58
C THR A 219 -2.53 25.48 19.58
N HIS A 220 -3.69 25.02 20.04
CA HIS A 220 -4.49 25.73 21.04
C HIS A 220 -3.69 25.89 22.35
N ALA A 221 -3.13 24.81 22.88
CA ALA A 221 -2.43 24.86 24.15
C ALA A 221 -1.20 25.79 24.12
N VAL A 222 -0.42 25.77 23.03
CA VAL A 222 0.78 26.61 22.91
C VAL A 222 0.52 28.06 22.48
N THR A 223 -0.69 28.39 22.01
CA THR A 223 -1.05 29.75 21.58
C THR A 223 -2.12 30.41 22.42
N LYS A 224 -2.99 29.63 23.08
CA LYS A 224 -4.15 30.13 23.85
C LYS A 224 -4.06 29.75 25.34
N GLY A 225 -3.16 28.85 25.72
CA GLY A 225 -3.08 28.31 27.07
C GLY A 225 -4.12 27.21 27.33
N LEU A 226 -4.24 26.80 28.58
CA LEU A 226 -5.13 25.74 29.04
C LEU A 226 -6.37 26.25 29.80
N ASP A 227 -6.34 27.52 30.24
CA ASP A 227 -7.48 28.13 30.95
C ASP A 227 -8.37 28.89 29.98
N PRO A 228 -9.60 28.45 29.73
CA PRO A 228 -10.53 29.10 28.83
C PRO A 228 -11.08 30.43 29.33
N ASN A 229 -10.89 30.76 30.63
CA ASN A 229 -11.45 31.96 31.25
C ASN A 229 -10.43 33.12 31.37
N VAL A 230 -9.22 32.93 30.87
CA VAL A 230 -8.18 33.94 30.93
C VAL A 230 -8.47 35.08 29.97
N ASN A 231 -8.23 36.34 30.39
CA ASN A 231 -8.34 37.48 29.48
C ASN A 231 -7.31 37.35 28.36
N MET A 232 -7.73 37.69 27.13
CA MET A 232 -6.92 37.58 25.92
C MET A 232 -6.52 38.99 25.43
N LYS A 233 -5.33 39.09 24.82
CA LYS A 233 -4.84 40.26 24.09
C LYS A 233 -4.38 39.87 22.70
N ASP A 234 -4.34 40.84 21.78
CA ASP A 234 -3.73 40.63 20.47
C ASP A 234 -2.23 40.42 20.61
N SER A 235 -1.73 39.40 19.96
CA SER A 235 -0.29 39.07 19.95
C SER A 235 0.53 40.00 19.05
N GLY A 236 -0.10 40.73 18.13
CA GLY A 236 0.57 41.46 17.05
C GLY A 236 1.19 40.55 15.98
N VAL A 237 0.97 39.25 16.06
CA VAL A 237 1.49 38.23 15.10
C VAL A 237 0.29 37.56 14.44
N GLU A 238 0.13 37.77 13.14
CA GLU A 238 -1.07 37.35 12.36
C GLU A 238 -1.43 35.85 12.57
N TRP A 239 -0.48 34.94 12.44
CA TRP A 239 -0.77 33.50 12.56
C TRP A 239 -1.03 33.02 14.00
N ILE A 240 -0.63 33.79 15.02
CA ILE A 240 -0.92 33.51 16.42
C ILE A 240 -2.29 34.08 16.82
N GLY A 241 -2.59 35.29 16.38
CA GLY A 241 -3.79 36.03 16.74
C GLY A 241 -3.80 36.43 18.22
N GLN A 242 -4.83 36.06 18.98
CA GLN A 242 -4.91 36.40 20.42
C GLN A 242 -4.15 35.41 21.28
N VAL A 243 -3.57 35.88 22.39
CA VAL A 243 -2.88 35.11 23.43
C VAL A 243 -3.34 35.53 24.82
N PRO A 244 -3.14 34.74 25.87
CA PRO A 244 -3.41 35.18 27.25
C PRO A 244 -2.75 36.51 27.58
N GLU A 245 -3.46 37.40 28.24
CA GLU A 245 -3.01 38.78 28.51
C GLU A 245 -1.67 38.84 29.22
N HIS A 246 -1.41 37.90 30.14
CA HIS A 246 -0.18 37.82 30.92
C HIS A 246 1.02 37.24 30.14
N TRP A 247 0.83 36.76 28.93
CA TRP A 247 1.93 36.18 28.14
C TRP A 247 2.79 37.29 27.51
N ALA A 248 4.10 37.08 27.58
CA ALA A 248 5.05 37.86 26.78
C ALA A 248 5.21 37.20 25.39
N ILE A 249 5.54 38.02 24.39
CA ILE A 249 5.74 37.57 23.01
C ILE A 249 7.14 37.98 22.54
N PRO A 250 8.21 37.39 23.13
CA PRO A 250 9.57 37.70 22.72
C PRO A 250 9.89 37.01 21.36
N ALA A 251 10.84 37.58 20.61
CA ALA A 251 11.39 36.88 19.48
C ALA A 251 12.12 35.60 19.95
N LEU A 252 12.01 34.51 19.16
CA LEU A 252 12.58 33.20 19.52
C LEU A 252 14.04 33.24 19.98
N LYS A 253 14.85 34.11 19.36
CA LYS A 253 16.26 34.28 19.73
C LYS A 253 16.50 34.68 21.20
N PHE A 254 15.52 35.29 21.87
CA PHE A 254 15.62 35.68 23.29
C PHE A 254 15.18 34.56 24.25
N LEU A 255 14.64 33.46 23.71
CA LEU A 255 14.28 32.28 24.49
C LEU A 255 15.37 31.20 24.45
N LEU A 256 16.47 31.44 23.73
CA LEU A 256 17.53 30.47 23.53
C LEU A 256 18.72 30.77 24.49
N SER A 257 19.20 29.71 25.11
CA SER A 257 20.41 29.78 25.97
C SER A 257 21.70 29.90 25.15
N THR A 258 21.68 29.44 23.90
CA THR A 258 22.80 29.52 22.95
C THR A 258 22.32 29.88 21.57
N PRO A 259 23.13 30.52 20.70
CA PRO A 259 22.77 30.77 19.31
C PRO A 259 22.45 29.48 18.59
N ILE A 260 21.47 29.55 17.66
CA ILE A 260 21.16 28.42 16.77
C ILE A 260 22.42 28.04 15.99
N THR A 261 22.73 26.75 15.99
CA THR A 261 23.91 26.22 15.31
C THR A 261 23.51 25.01 14.44
N ASP A 262 24.46 24.48 13.70
CA ASP A 262 24.28 23.30 12.84
C ASP A 262 25.50 22.38 12.92
N GLY A 263 25.38 21.21 12.30
CA GLY A 263 26.49 20.28 12.15
C GLY A 263 27.51 20.73 11.09
N PRO A 264 28.54 19.91 10.83
CA PRO A 264 29.56 20.19 9.81
C PRO A 264 28.93 20.21 8.41
N HIS A 265 29.48 21.02 7.49
CA HIS A 265 29.11 21.13 6.10
C HIS A 265 29.91 20.18 5.21
N GLU A 266 30.90 19.52 5.73
CA GLU A 266 31.69 18.48 5.06
C GLU A 266 31.03 17.10 5.22
N THR A 267 31.31 16.20 4.30
CA THR A 267 30.92 14.79 4.44
C THR A 267 31.97 14.08 5.29
N PRO A 268 31.58 13.52 6.46
CA PRO A 268 32.52 12.82 7.31
C PRO A 268 32.95 11.48 6.68
N VAL A 269 34.11 10.99 7.10
CA VAL A 269 34.54 9.64 6.73
C VAL A 269 33.72 8.63 7.54
N PRO A 270 33.04 7.67 6.88
CA PRO A 270 32.30 6.63 7.59
C PRO A 270 33.21 5.79 8.48
N ALA A 271 32.69 5.36 9.63
CA ALA A 271 33.34 4.44 10.55
C ALA A 271 32.47 3.19 10.75
N GLU A 272 33.10 2.11 11.20
CA GLU A 272 32.36 0.89 11.55
C GLU A 272 31.51 1.10 12.81
N PRO A 273 30.34 0.46 12.94
CA PRO A 273 29.42 0.66 14.06
C PRO A 273 30.05 0.43 15.45
N GLN A 274 30.98 -0.54 15.56
CA GLN A 274 31.63 -0.90 16.82
C GLN A 274 32.61 0.17 17.33
N ASP A 275 33.18 0.97 16.42
CA ASP A 275 34.20 1.96 16.73
C ASP A 275 33.74 3.42 16.56
N GLY A 276 32.58 3.57 15.93
CA GLY A 276 32.00 4.82 15.50
C GLY A 276 31.02 5.46 16.48
N ILE A 277 30.78 6.75 16.30
CA ILE A 277 29.72 7.52 16.96
C ILE A 277 28.61 7.78 15.95
N VAL A 278 27.36 7.59 16.38
CA VAL A 278 26.17 7.79 15.52
C VAL A 278 26.14 9.21 14.96
N PHE A 279 25.88 9.33 13.68
CA PHE A 279 25.78 10.60 12.96
C PHE A 279 24.41 10.69 12.27
N ILE A 280 23.61 11.68 12.66
CA ILE A 280 22.25 11.82 12.15
C ILE A 280 22.11 12.99 11.18
N SER A 281 21.19 12.84 10.24
CA SER A 281 20.79 13.84 9.27
C SER A 281 19.26 14.04 9.30
N ALA A 282 18.74 14.82 8.37
CA ALA A 282 17.30 15.12 8.24
C ALA A 282 16.39 13.86 8.25
N GLU A 283 16.86 12.76 7.68
CA GLU A 283 16.09 11.50 7.62
C GLU A 283 15.79 10.90 8.99
N ALA A 284 16.65 11.15 9.97
CA ALA A 284 16.45 10.68 11.34
C ALA A 284 15.44 11.53 12.12
N VAL A 285 15.10 12.75 11.64
CA VAL A 285 14.19 13.68 12.32
C VAL A 285 12.80 13.57 11.74
N SER A 286 11.85 13.11 12.54
CA SER A 286 10.46 12.91 12.08
C SER A 286 9.46 13.08 13.23
N SER A 287 8.36 13.79 12.96
CA SER A 287 7.15 13.84 13.82
C SER A 287 7.42 14.04 15.32
N GLY A 288 8.35 14.91 15.68
CA GLY A 288 8.68 15.23 17.07
C GLY A 288 9.68 14.29 17.76
N ARG A 289 10.21 13.29 17.05
CA ARG A 289 11.16 12.31 17.60
C ARG A 289 12.36 12.10 16.70
N ILE A 290 13.48 11.68 17.28
CA ILE A 290 14.68 11.27 16.57
C ILE A 290 14.68 9.75 16.44
N ASN A 291 14.65 9.27 15.19
CA ASN A 291 14.75 7.85 14.89
C ASN A 291 16.20 7.48 14.55
N PHE A 292 16.93 6.98 15.51
CA PHE A 292 18.33 6.58 15.34
C PHE A 292 18.52 5.38 14.39
N SER A 293 17.49 4.59 14.10
CA SER A 293 17.58 3.52 13.08
C SER A 293 17.67 4.07 11.65
N LYS A 294 17.35 5.37 11.47
CA LYS A 294 17.52 6.13 10.23
C LYS A 294 18.73 7.06 10.27
N ALA A 295 19.70 6.79 11.13
CA ALA A 295 20.95 7.53 11.14
C ALA A 295 21.65 7.43 9.79
N TRP A 296 22.35 8.49 9.38
CA TRP A 296 23.17 8.47 8.16
C TRP A 296 24.25 7.38 8.25
N GLY A 297 24.82 7.17 9.44
CA GLY A 297 25.83 6.15 9.70
C GLY A 297 26.59 6.47 10.98
N TYR A 298 27.85 6.07 10.98
CA TYR A 298 28.79 6.28 12.09
C TYR A 298 29.97 7.08 11.60
N ILE A 299 30.52 7.95 12.48
CA ILE A 299 31.72 8.75 12.23
C ILE A 299 32.84 8.38 13.23
N SER A 300 34.08 8.67 12.86
CA SER A 300 35.21 8.40 13.71
C SER A 300 35.16 9.18 15.06
N ARG A 301 35.75 8.64 16.11
CA ARG A 301 35.87 9.35 17.39
C ARG A 301 36.67 10.66 17.27
N ALA A 302 37.60 10.75 16.30
CA ALA A 302 38.32 11.95 15.99
C ALA A 302 37.42 13.05 15.42
N ASP A 303 36.56 12.70 14.46
CA ASP A 303 35.56 13.61 13.88
C ASP A 303 34.53 14.01 14.95
N HIS A 304 34.02 13.05 15.72
CA HIS A 304 33.12 13.35 16.84
C HIS A 304 33.74 14.41 17.77
N LYS A 305 34.99 14.24 18.19
CA LYS A 305 35.68 15.21 19.05
C LYS A 305 35.86 16.59 18.38
N ARG A 306 36.12 16.60 17.07
CA ARG A 306 36.24 17.82 16.25
C ARG A 306 34.92 18.57 16.16
N TYR A 307 33.83 17.86 15.78
CA TYR A 307 32.51 18.47 15.62
C TYR A 307 31.90 18.92 16.94
N SER A 308 32.12 18.16 18.02
CA SER A 308 31.65 18.49 19.37
C SER A 308 32.26 19.73 19.97
N ARG A 309 33.35 20.27 19.38
CA ARG A 309 33.91 21.60 19.79
C ARG A 309 32.95 22.74 19.40
N LYS A 310 32.27 22.62 18.26
CA LYS A 310 31.27 23.60 17.82
C LYS A 310 29.94 23.39 18.53
N TYR A 311 29.46 22.16 18.56
CA TYR A 311 28.21 21.80 19.15
C TYR A 311 28.21 20.33 19.60
N LYS A 312 27.82 20.10 20.84
CA LYS A 312 27.65 18.78 21.43
C LYS A 312 26.17 18.60 21.78
N PRO A 313 25.48 17.59 21.19
CA PRO A 313 24.11 17.26 21.53
C PRO A 313 23.86 17.05 23.00
N GLN A 314 22.74 17.53 23.53
CA GLN A 314 22.27 17.33 24.88
C GLN A 314 20.80 17.00 24.93
N GLN A 315 20.37 16.29 25.95
CA GLN A 315 18.96 16.07 26.21
C GLN A 315 18.21 17.40 26.33
N GLY A 316 17.04 17.52 25.69
CA GLY A 316 16.25 18.75 25.62
C GLY A 316 16.59 19.65 24.43
N ASP A 317 17.69 19.43 23.69
CA ASP A 317 17.92 20.14 22.43
C ASP A 317 16.80 19.83 21.41
N ILE A 318 16.44 20.82 20.63
CA ILE A 318 15.47 20.66 19.54
C ILE A 318 16.22 20.76 18.22
N TYR A 319 16.03 19.76 17.37
CA TYR A 319 16.51 19.84 15.99
C TYR A 319 15.40 20.25 15.06
N MET A 320 15.74 21.11 14.12
CA MET A 320 14.86 21.50 13.00
C MET A 320 15.56 21.17 11.68
N VAL A 321 14.87 20.49 10.81
CA VAL A 321 15.35 20.29 9.44
C VAL A 321 15.32 21.62 8.71
N LYS A 322 16.47 22.14 8.31
CA LYS A 322 16.61 23.43 7.62
C LYS A 322 16.73 23.32 6.11
N SER A 323 16.94 22.10 5.56
CA SER A 323 17.06 21.88 4.11
C SER A 323 16.60 20.48 3.72
N GLY A 324 15.98 20.35 2.53
CA GLY A 324 15.43 19.14 1.97
C GLY A 324 13.89 19.09 2.00
N ALA A 325 13.32 17.98 1.57
CA ALA A 325 11.88 17.79 1.45
C ALA A 325 11.09 17.89 2.77
N THR A 326 11.78 17.72 3.91
CA THR A 326 11.19 17.76 5.28
C THR A 326 11.55 19.04 6.05
N THR A 327 11.91 20.12 5.34
CA THR A 327 12.24 21.42 5.97
C THR A 327 11.12 21.87 6.91
N GLY A 328 11.51 22.33 8.12
CA GLY A 328 10.60 22.77 9.16
C GLY A 328 10.15 21.68 10.14
N ILE A 329 10.40 20.40 9.86
CA ILE A 329 10.13 19.33 10.83
C ILE A 329 11.10 19.47 12.01
N THR A 330 10.55 19.33 13.23
CA THR A 330 11.33 19.40 14.46
C THR A 330 11.25 18.09 15.26
N ALA A 331 12.29 17.82 16.05
CA ALA A 331 12.30 16.75 17.03
C ALA A 331 13.18 17.13 18.24
N MET A 332 12.81 16.66 19.43
CA MET A 332 13.55 16.87 20.65
C MET A 332 14.48 15.69 20.92
N VAL A 333 15.66 15.98 21.47
CA VAL A 333 16.59 14.97 22.00
C VAL A 333 16.05 14.45 23.32
N GLU A 334 15.61 13.19 23.35
CA GLU A 334 14.92 12.59 24.51
C GLU A 334 15.88 11.91 25.50
N ASP A 335 17.10 11.60 25.08
CA ASP A 335 18.08 10.86 25.89
C ASP A 335 19.49 11.47 25.81
N ASN A 336 20.42 10.97 26.64
CA ASN A 336 21.80 11.45 26.74
C ASN A 336 22.80 10.60 25.94
N ARG A 337 22.36 9.85 24.92
CA ARG A 337 23.31 9.09 24.08
C ARG A 337 24.28 10.01 23.34
N GLU A 338 25.46 9.50 23.08
CA GLU A 338 26.49 10.24 22.37
C GLU A 338 26.28 10.13 20.86
N PHE A 339 26.13 11.27 20.16
CA PHE A 339 25.99 11.35 18.71
C PHE A 339 26.37 12.72 18.18
N ASN A 340 26.41 12.91 16.87
CA ASN A 340 26.53 14.20 16.23
C ASN A 340 25.45 14.38 15.14
N ILE A 341 25.26 15.63 14.72
CA ILE A 341 24.31 16.02 13.69
C ILE A 341 25.02 16.54 12.45
N TRP A 342 24.41 16.38 11.28
CA TRP A 342 24.88 16.96 10.03
C TRP A 342 24.24 18.32 9.74
N SER A 343 24.84 19.08 8.80
CA SER A 343 24.41 20.43 8.40
C SER A 343 22.94 20.61 7.98
N PRO A 344 22.20 19.61 7.46
CA PRO A 344 20.77 19.76 7.22
C PRO A 344 19.92 20.01 8.48
N LEU A 345 20.50 19.79 9.67
CA LEU A 345 19.84 20.02 10.95
C LEU A 345 20.35 21.30 11.62
N ALA A 346 19.43 22.16 12.02
CA ALA A 346 19.68 23.23 12.97
C ALA A 346 19.42 22.74 14.39
N ALA A 347 20.31 23.03 15.31
CA ALA A 347 20.19 22.73 16.72
C ALA A 347 19.77 23.99 17.49
N ILE A 348 18.71 23.85 18.27
CA ILE A 348 18.06 24.89 19.07
C ILE A 348 18.09 24.44 20.52
N ARG A 349 18.65 25.28 21.41
CA ARG A 349 18.70 25.02 22.86
C ARG A 349 18.06 26.19 23.61
N ALA A 350 16.98 25.87 24.35
CA ALA A 350 16.26 26.82 25.19
C ALA A 350 16.84 26.92 26.60
#